data_868828ae784d8c6125ce5cac824f1d82
#
_entry.id   868828ae784d8c6125ce5cac824f1d82
#
_cell.length_a   1.000
_cell.length_b   1.000
_cell.length_c   1.000
_cell.angle_alpha   90.00
_cell.angle_beta   90.00
_cell.angle_gamma   90.00
#
_symmetry.space_group_name_H-M   'P 1'
#
loop_
_entity.id
_entity.type
_entity.pdbx_description
1 polymer ?
#
loop_
_entity_poly.entity_id
_entity_poly.type
_entity_poly.pdbx_seq_one_letter_code
_entity_poly.pdbx_strand_id
1 'polypeptide(L)'
;MNTADLIAALQQKKLNLVEYVSEICDRIEREESTLQALVPGTYDREALLSHATECSLRDPDNQPLYGLPIGVKDIFRADGYPTTCGSRLPVETFRGTESHVVTLLKEAGAIVVGKTITTEFAAFHPGPTTNPANPLHTPGGSSSGSARKQETEKSIFNR
;
A
#
# COMPACT_ATOMS: atom_id res chain seq x y z
N MET A 1 16.17 -7.06 -4.44
CA MET A 1 15.38 -8.33 -4.36
C MET A 1 14.10 -8.11 -5.12
N ASN A 2 13.70 -8.98 -6.05
CA ASN A 2 12.43 -8.87 -6.74
C ASN A 2 11.28 -9.40 -5.87
N THR A 3 10.03 -9.17 -6.27
CA THR A 3 8.83 -9.55 -5.49
C THR A 3 8.74 -11.06 -5.24
N ALA A 4 9.11 -11.89 -6.21
CA ALA A 4 9.06 -13.34 -6.05
C ALA A 4 10.10 -13.83 -5.02
N ASP A 5 11.32 -13.28 -5.08
CA ASP A 5 12.36 -13.60 -4.10
C ASP A 5 11.98 -13.15 -2.68
N LEU A 6 11.31 -11.98 -2.56
CA LEU A 6 10.79 -11.50 -1.29
C LEU A 6 9.77 -12.45 -0.68
N ILE A 7 8.75 -12.83 -1.45
CA ILE A 7 7.72 -13.76 -1.01
C ILE A 7 8.36 -15.09 -0.58
N ALA A 8 9.26 -15.62 -1.40
CA ALA A 8 9.96 -16.87 -1.09
C ALA A 8 10.79 -16.77 0.20
N ALA A 9 11.45 -15.63 0.46
CA ALA A 9 12.20 -15.41 1.67
C ALA A 9 11.30 -15.33 2.93
N LEU A 10 10.14 -14.70 2.80
CA LEU A 10 9.14 -14.61 3.87
C LEU A 10 8.53 -16.00 4.15
N GLN A 11 8.10 -16.73 3.12
CA GLN A 11 7.53 -18.08 3.25
C GLN A 11 8.53 -19.06 3.88
N GLN A 12 9.80 -18.98 3.48
CA GLN A 12 10.87 -19.83 4.01
C GLN A 12 11.38 -19.36 5.38
N LYS A 13 10.79 -18.32 5.97
CA LYS A 13 11.19 -17.70 7.26
C LYS A 13 12.68 -17.26 7.29
N LYS A 14 13.26 -17.01 6.12
CA LYS A 14 14.60 -16.40 5.99
C LYS A 14 14.58 -14.91 6.31
N LEU A 15 13.42 -14.29 6.17
CA LEU A 15 13.12 -12.92 6.54
C LEU A 15 11.97 -12.94 7.56
N ASN A 16 12.17 -12.26 8.69
CA ASN A 16 11.12 -12.12 9.69
C ASN A 16 10.05 -11.14 9.19
N LEU A 17 8.78 -11.58 9.13
CA LEU A 17 7.70 -10.77 8.59
C LEU A 17 7.46 -9.49 9.39
N VAL A 18 7.49 -9.57 10.73
CA VAL A 18 7.24 -8.41 11.59
C VAL A 18 8.37 -7.38 11.47
N GLU A 19 9.61 -7.82 11.45
CA GLU A 19 10.77 -6.94 11.23
C GLU A 19 10.72 -6.28 9.85
N TYR A 20 10.37 -7.05 8.82
CA TYR A 20 10.23 -6.53 7.47
C TYR A 20 9.13 -5.47 7.37
N VAL A 21 7.95 -5.72 7.96
CA VAL A 21 6.86 -4.73 8.00
C VAL A 21 7.28 -3.50 8.81
N SER A 22 8.03 -3.66 9.91
CA SER A 22 8.58 -2.53 10.66
C SER A 22 9.53 -1.67 9.81
N GLU A 23 10.41 -2.27 9.02
CA GLU A 23 11.27 -1.54 8.07
C GLU A 23 10.46 -0.75 7.01
N ILE A 24 9.33 -1.33 6.55
CA ILE A 24 8.41 -0.64 5.64
C ILE A 24 7.76 0.57 6.34
N CYS A 25 7.33 0.41 7.60
CA CYS A 25 6.78 1.52 8.39
C CYS A 25 7.80 2.65 8.57
N ASP A 26 9.04 2.33 8.92
CA ASP A 26 10.13 3.32 9.07
C ASP A 26 10.36 4.10 7.77
N ARG A 27 10.25 3.43 6.64
CA ARG A 27 10.39 4.05 5.33
C ARG A 27 9.21 4.97 5.01
N ILE A 28 7.98 4.52 5.27
CA ILE A 28 6.78 5.34 5.07
C ILE A 28 6.90 6.62 5.91
N GLU A 29 7.17 6.51 7.20
CA GLU A 29 7.28 7.63 8.12
C GLU A 29 8.35 8.65 7.72
N ARG A 30 9.46 8.18 7.16
CA ARG A 30 10.53 9.05 6.67
C ARG A 30 10.18 9.79 5.38
N GLU A 31 9.43 9.15 4.48
CA GLU A 31 9.29 9.64 3.10
C GLU A 31 7.92 10.23 2.79
N GLU A 32 6.86 9.82 3.50
CA GLU A 32 5.48 10.17 3.18
C GLU A 32 5.19 11.68 3.29
N SER A 33 5.85 12.38 4.23
CA SER A 33 5.72 13.83 4.37
C SER A 33 6.10 14.61 3.09
N THR A 34 7.01 14.06 2.30
CA THR A 34 7.47 14.65 1.03
C THR A 34 6.69 14.10 -0.16
N LEU A 35 6.34 12.83 -0.13
CA LEU A 35 5.80 12.12 -1.29
C LEU A 35 4.29 12.22 -1.41
N GLN A 36 3.60 12.22 -0.27
CA GLN A 36 2.14 12.25 -0.21
C GLN A 36 1.52 11.16 -1.13
N ALA A 37 2.01 9.94 -0.98
CA ALA A 37 1.58 8.79 -1.78
C ALA A 37 0.36 8.08 -1.20
N LEU A 38 0.14 8.20 0.12
CA LEU A 38 -0.97 7.60 0.83
C LEU A 38 -2.08 8.61 1.11
N VAL A 39 -3.30 8.12 1.15
CA VAL A 39 -4.46 8.93 1.60
C VAL A 39 -4.29 9.22 3.09
N PRO A 40 -4.36 10.49 3.53
CA PRO A 40 -4.18 10.85 4.93
C PRO A 40 -5.10 10.05 5.87
N GLY A 41 -4.53 9.57 6.98
CA GLY A 41 -5.25 8.79 7.99
C GLY A 41 -5.51 7.32 7.61
N THR A 42 -4.93 6.82 6.50
CA THR A 42 -5.06 5.41 6.12
C THR A 42 -3.82 4.57 6.46
N TYR A 43 -2.78 5.18 6.98
CA TYR A 43 -1.61 4.49 7.50
C TYR A 43 -1.67 4.47 9.02
N ASP A 44 -1.48 3.29 9.60
CA ASP A 44 -1.39 3.06 11.04
C ASP A 44 -0.33 1.99 11.33
N ARG A 45 0.79 2.41 11.94
CA ARG A 45 1.92 1.53 12.25
C ARG A 45 1.54 0.40 13.19
N GLU A 46 0.81 0.73 14.26
CA GLU A 46 0.47 -0.26 15.30
C GLU A 46 -0.46 -1.34 14.75
N ALA A 47 -1.48 -0.93 13.98
CA ALA A 47 -2.38 -1.85 13.31
C ALA A 47 -1.64 -2.75 12.31
N LEU A 48 -0.67 -2.20 11.54
CA LEU A 48 0.13 -2.98 10.59
C LEU A 48 1.03 -4.00 11.28
N LEU A 49 1.70 -3.63 12.37
CA LEU A 49 2.57 -4.55 13.13
C LEU A 49 1.75 -5.64 13.84
N SER A 50 0.57 -5.30 14.36
CA SER A 50 -0.37 -6.27 14.91
C SER A 50 -0.79 -7.28 13.85
N HIS A 51 -1.21 -6.80 12.67
CA HIS A 51 -1.61 -7.67 11.55
C HIS A 51 -0.45 -8.53 11.03
N ALA A 52 0.76 -7.97 10.93
CA ALA A 52 1.96 -8.74 10.55
C ALA A 52 2.25 -9.85 11.57
N THR A 53 2.06 -9.56 12.87
CA THR A 53 2.22 -10.56 13.94
C THR A 53 1.21 -11.69 13.79
N GLU A 54 -0.07 -11.37 13.59
CA GLU A 54 -1.11 -12.36 13.34
C GLU A 54 -0.82 -13.20 12.08
N CYS A 55 -0.40 -12.56 11.00
CA CYS A 55 -0.03 -13.24 9.76
C CYS A 55 1.17 -14.17 9.96
N SER A 56 2.15 -13.79 10.79
CA SER A 56 3.34 -14.62 11.06
C SER A 56 3.03 -15.96 11.71
N LEU A 57 1.88 -16.08 12.37
CA LEU A 57 1.39 -17.31 13.01
C LEU A 57 0.63 -18.23 12.05
N ARG A 58 0.34 -17.77 10.83
CA ARG A 58 -0.36 -18.56 9.82
C ARG A 58 0.61 -19.44 9.04
N ASP A 59 0.05 -20.51 8.44
CA ASP A 59 0.80 -21.35 7.50
C ASP A 59 1.00 -20.61 6.16
N PRO A 60 2.24 -20.36 5.72
CA PRO A 60 2.51 -19.68 4.48
C PRO A 60 2.24 -20.51 3.22
N ASP A 61 2.15 -21.85 3.32
CA ASP A 61 2.14 -22.75 2.16
C ASP A 61 0.94 -22.53 1.21
N ASN A 62 -0.19 -22.06 1.75
CA ASN A 62 -1.40 -21.77 0.97
C ASN A 62 -1.61 -20.27 0.68
N GLN A 63 -0.58 -19.43 0.89
CA GLN A 63 -0.66 -18.00 0.71
C GLN A 63 0.38 -17.51 -0.32
N PRO A 64 0.05 -17.47 -1.61
CA PRO A 64 1.01 -17.10 -2.67
C PRO A 64 1.55 -15.69 -2.58
N LEU A 65 0.91 -14.79 -1.81
CA LEU A 65 1.35 -13.42 -1.55
C LEU A 65 1.69 -13.21 -0.06
N TYR A 66 2.07 -14.29 0.65
CA TYR A 66 2.35 -14.25 2.09
C TYR A 66 3.24 -13.07 2.48
N GLY A 67 2.69 -12.19 3.32
CA GLY A 67 3.40 -11.06 3.89
C GLY A 67 3.75 -9.94 2.91
N LEU A 68 3.33 -10.03 1.63
CA LEU A 68 3.59 -8.98 0.65
C LEU A 68 2.83 -7.69 1.01
N PRO A 69 3.51 -6.57 1.30
CA PRO A 69 2.85 -5.29 1.56
C PRO A 69 2.32 -4.71 0.25
N ILE A 70 1.06 -4.30 0.25
CA ILE A 70 0.39 -3.67 -0.90
C ILE A 70 -0.28 -2.36 -0.52
N GLY A 71 -0.20 -1.37 -1.41
CA GLY A 71 -1.03 -0.18 -1.38
C GLY A 71 -2.28 -0.37 -2.24
N VAL A 72 -3.44 -0.04 -1.71
CA VAL A 72 -4.71 -0.15 -2.43
C VAL A 72 -5.12 1.21 -2.98
N LYS A 73 -5.21 1.33 -4.31
CA LYS A 73 -5.64 2.57 -4.95
C LYS A 73 -7.02 3.03 -4.42
N ASP A 74 -7.15 4.32 -4.15
CA ASP A 74 -8.30 4.90 -3.48
C ASP A 74 -9.59 5.02 -4.33
N ILE A 75 -9.76 4.13 -5.28
CA ILE A 75 -11.03 3.83 -5.95
C ILE A 75 -11.59 2.46 -5.55
N PHE A 76 -10.75 1.61 -4.92
CA PHE A 76 -11.17 0.31 -4.43
C PHE A 76 -11.52 0.39 -2.94
N ARG A 77 -12.67 -0.12 -2.57
CA ARG A 77 -13.02 -0.28 -1.16
C ARG A 77 -12.18 -1.37 -0.52
N ALA A 78 -11.65 -1.07 0.66
CA ALA A 78 -10.92 -2.00 1.50
C ALA A 78 -11.45 -1.87 2.92
N ASP A 79 -11.84 -2.97 3.53
CA ASP A 79 -12.37 -2.96 4.89
C ASP A 79 -11.32 -2.44 5.88
N GLY A 80 -11.77 -1.56 6.78
CA GLY A 80 -10.91 -0.82 7.69
C GLY A 80 -10.38 0.51 7.15
N TYR A 81 -10.62 0.84 5.87
CA TYR A 81 -10.12 2.06 5.24
C TYR A 81 -11.24 2.88 4.58
N PRO A 82 -11.21 4.23 4.70
CA PRO A 82 -12.10 5.07 3.93
C PRO A 82 -11.78 4.99 2.43
N THR A 83 -12.77 5.25 1.60
CA THR A 83 -12.59 5.47 0.16
C THR A 83 -13.09 6.87 -0.17
N THR A 84 -12.30 7.66 -0.89
CA THR A 84 -12.61 9.05 -1.27
C THR A 84 -12.66 9.26 -2.77
N CYS A 85 -12.11 8.32 -3.54
CA CYS A 85 -11.88 8.45 -4.99
C CYS A 85 -11.09 9.71 -5.37
N GLY A 86 -10.22 10.21 -4.47
CA GLY A 86 -9.48 11.45 -4.66
C GLY A 86 -10.35 12.70 -4.71
N SER A 87 -11.61 12.63 -4.29
CA SER A 87 -12.57 13.73 -4.35
C SER A 87 -12.78 14.39 -2.99
N ARG A 88 -13.48 15.52 -2.98
CA ARG A 88 -13.90 16.23 -1.76
C ARG A 88 -15.31 15.86 -1.30
N LEU A 89 -15.93 14.87 -1.93
CA LEU A 89 -17.23 14.37 -1.50
C LEU A 89 -17.13 13.68 -0.14
N PRO A 90 -18.20 13.69 0.65
CA PRO A 90 -18.22 12.95 1.91
C PRO A 90 -17.91 11.47 1.69
N VAL A 91 -17.07 10.88 2.57
CA VAL A 91 -16.65 9.48 2.47
C VAL A 91 -17.81 8.49 2.49
N GLU A 92 -18.94 8.91 3.10
CA GLU A 92 -20.18 8.15 3.14
C GLU A 92 -20.73 7.85 1.74
N THR A 93 -20.44 8.72 0.77
CA THR A 93 -20.83 8.55 -0.64
C THR A 93 -20.25 7.27 -1.25
N PHE A 94 -19.07 6.85 -0.76
CA PHE A 94 -18.33 5.71 -1.30
C PHE A 94 -18.42 4.46 -0.43
N ARG A 95 -19.24 4.46 0.62
CA ARG A 95 -19.45 3.27 1.47
C ARG A 95 -19.98 2.10 0.66
N GLY A 96 -19.59 0.90 1.05
CA GLY A 96 -20.04 -0.34 0.45
C GLY A 96 -19.15 -1.49 0.85
N THR A 97 -19.44 -2.68 0.36
CA THR A 97 -18.64 -3.88 0.59
C THR A 97 -17.25 -3.75 0.01
N GLU A 98 -16.30 -4.44 0.60
CA GLU A 98 -14.93 -4.53 0.10
C GLU A 98 -14.91 -4.95 -1.38
N SER A 99 -13.99 -4.38 -2.14
CA SER A 99 -13.79 -4.75 -3.53
C SER A 99 -13.21 -6.16 -3.64
N HIS A 100 -13.83 -7.02 -4.42
CA HIS A 100 -13.47 -8.43 -4.52
C HIS A 100 -11.98 -8.68 -4.81
N VAL A 101 -11.35 -7.84 -5.62
CA VAL A 101 -9.90 -7.93 -5.87
C VAL A 101 -9.09 -7.72 -4.58
N VAL A 102 -9.52 -6.85 -3.67
CA VAL A 102 -8.85 -6.60 -2.39
C VAL A 102 -9.01 -7.81 -1.48
N THR A 103 -10.21 -8.37 -1.41
CA THR A 103 -10.48 -9.61 -0.68
C THR A 103 -9.55 -10.74 -1.16
N LEU A 104 -9.48 -10.98 -2.47
CA LEU A 104 -8.61 -12.01 -3.04
C LEU A 104 -7.13 -11.79 -2.71
N LEU A 105 -6.64 -10.55 -2.73
CA LEU A 105 -5.26 -10.24 -2.36
C LEU A 105 -4.98 -10.51 -0.88
N LYS A 106 -5.91 -10.17 0.01
CA LYS A 106 -5.82 -10.47 1.45
C LYS A 106 -5.86 -11.98 1.71
N GLU A 107 -6.76 -12.70 1.06
CA GLU A 107 -6.85 -14.17 1.14
C GLU A 107 -5.57 -14.84 0.65
N ALA A 108 -4.93 -14.28 -0.37
CA ALA A 108 -3.63 -14.73 -0.86
C ALA A 108 -2.46 -14.41 0.10
N GLY A 109 -2.70 -13.69 1.20
CA GLY A 109 -1.72 -13.37 2.24
C GLY A 109 -1.06 -12.01 2.14
N ALA A 110 -1.53 -11.12 1.25
CA ALA A 110 -1.02 -9.76 1.16
C ALA A 110 -1.46 -8.90 2.35
N ILE A 111 -0.62 -7.95 2.75
CA ILE A 111 -0.87 -7.00 3.84
C ILE A 111 -1.17 -5.62 3.25
N VAL A 112 -2.38 -5.10 3.48
CA VAL A 112 -2.75 -3.75 3.04
C VAL A 112 -2.09 -2.72 3.95
N VAL A 113 -1.19 -1.90 3.38
CA VAL A 113 -0.44 -0.87 4.11
C VAL A 113 -1.22 0.43 4.25
N GLY A 114 -2.12 0.70 3.31
CA GLY A 114 -2.94 1.90 3.26
C GLY A 114 -3.56 2.11 1.89
N LYS A 115 -4.34 3.20 1.76
CA LYS A 115 -4.92 3.61 0.48
C LYS A 115 -3.95 4.53 -0.26
N THR A 116 -3.67 4.23 -1.52
CA THR A 116 -2.79 5.07 -2.36
C THR A 116 -3.58 6.13 -3.12
N ILE A 117 -3.01 7.33 -3.19
CA ILE A 117 -3.60 8.49 -3.88
C ILE A 117 -3.93 8.13 -5.34
N THR A 118 -5.11 8.54 -5.75
CA THR A 118 -5.59 8.53 -7.13
C THR A 118 -5.79 9.95 -7.64
N THR A 119 -5.77 10.17 -8.94
CA THR A 119 -6.41 11.37 -9.52
C THR A 119 -7.91 11.33 -9.23
N GLU A 120 -8.58 12.49 -9.16
CA GLU A 120 -10.01 12.57 -8.83
C GLU A 120 -10.83 11.68 -9.78
N PHE A 121 -11.61 10.75 -9.21
CA PHE A 121 -12.37 9.72 -9.93
C PHE A 121 -11.57 8.92 -10.96
N ALA A 122 -10.27 8.74 -10.73
CA ALA A 122 -9.34 8.16 -11.68
C ALA A 122 -9.30 8.88 -13.06
N ALA A 123 -9.74 10.14 -13.10
CA ALA A 123 -9.72 11.00 -14.29
C ALA A 123 -8.45 11.89 -14.37
N PHE A 124 -8.58 13.17 -14.71
CA PHE A 124 -7.42 14.01 -15.05
C PHE A 124 -6.94 14.91 -13.92
N HIS A 125 -7.76 15.20 -12.90
CA HIS A 125 -7.38 16.13 -11.84
C HIS A 125 -6.35 15.49 -10.90
N PRO A 126 -5.09 16.00 -10.82
CA PRO A 126 -4.04 15.37 -10.04
C PRO A 126 -4.28 15.52 -8.54
N GLY A 127 -3.84 14.52 -7.78
CA GLY A 127 -3.74 14.60 -6.31
C GLY A 127 -2.44 15.28 -5.85
N PRO A 128 -2.17 15.28 -4.54
CA PRO A 128 -1.01 15.93 -3.95
C PRO A 128 0.32 15.20 -4.18
N THR A 129 0.30 13.98 -4.65
CA THR A 129 1.49 13.14 -4.78
C THR A 129 2.56 13.77 -5.65
N THR A 130 3.79 13.81 -5.15
CA THR A 130 4.94 14.35 -5.88
C THR A 130 5.75 13.25 -6.57
N ASN A 131 6.42 13.62 -7.66
CA ASN A 131 7.34 12.70 -8.33
C ASN A 131 8.68 12.65 -7.56
N PRO A 132 9.12 11.48 -7.07
CA PRO A 132 10.35 11.37 -6.29
C PRO A 132 11.61 11.74 -7.07
N ALA A 133 11.61 11.66 -8.40
CA ALA A 133 12.73 12.08 -9.24
C ALA A 133 12.75 13.60 -9.46
N ASN A 134 11.59 14.26 -9.42
CA ASN A 134 11.47 15.71 -9.54
C ASN A 134 10.20 16.19 -8.81
N PRO A 135 10.32 16.72 -7.59
CA PRO A 135 9.18 17.13 -6.76
C PRO A 135 8.33 18.26 -7.37
N LEU A 136 8.81 18.93 -8.41
CA LEU A 136 8.05 19.96 -9.14
C LEU A 136 7.05 19.36 -10.14
N HIS A 137 7.06 18.05 -10.33
CA HIS A 137 6.19 17.33 -11.24
C HIS A 137 5.30 16.33 -10.51
N THR A 138 4.15 16.02 -11.12
CA THR A 138 3.33 14.89 -10.68
C THR A 138 4.00 13.58 -11.12
N PRO A 139 3.75 12.45 -10.41
CA PRO A 139 4.25 11.15 -10.82
C PRO A 139 3.47 10.56 -12.00
N GLY A 140 2.52 11.29 -12.55
CA GLY A 140 1.52 10.79 -13.50
C GLY A 140 0.26 10.25 -12.80
N GLY A 141 -0.61 9.61 -13.57
CA GLY A 141 -1.90 9.11 -13.06
C GLY A 141 -2.47 8.01 -13.96
N SER A 142 -3.63 7.51 -13.61
CA SER A 142 -4.51 7.90 -12.48
C SER A 142 -4.10 7.32 -11.12
N SER A 143 -3.20 6.35 -11.04
CA SER A 143 -2.70 5.71 -9.82
C SER A 143 -1.46 6.45 -9.27
N SER A 144 -1.58 7.75 -8.97
CA SER A 144 -0.46 8.63 -8.62
C SER A 144 0.37 8.11 -7.46
N GLY A 145 -0.25 7.70 -6.35
CA GLY A 145 0.46 7.15 -5.19
C GLY A 145 1.16 5.83 -5.48
N SER A 146 0.66 5.03 -6.43
CA SER A 146 1.27 3.77 -6.86
C SER A 146 2.32 3.96 -7.95
N ALA A 147 2.21 5.01 -8.78
CA ALA A 147 3.12 5.31 -9.89
C ALA A 147 4.50 5.78 -9.42
N ARG A 148 4.66 5.97 -8.15
CA ARG A 148 5.93 6.20 -7.50
C ARG A 148 6.86 5.03 -7.71
N LYS A 149 7.65 5.08 -8.79
CA LYS A 149 8.21 3.89 -9.26
C LYS A 149 9.61 3.93 -9.83
N GLN A 150 10.20 2.78 -9.74
CA GLN A 150 11.07 2.06 -10.65
C GLN A 150 12.36 2.72 -11.18
N GLU A 151 12.55 4.02 -11.15
CA GLU A 151 13.77 4.64 -11.68
C GLU A 151 14.78 5.05 -10.61
N THR A 152 14.40 4.96 -9.34
CA THR A 152 15.32 5.15 -8.22
C THR A 152 15.16 4.02 -7.22
N GLU A 153 16.23 3.61 -6.54
CA GLU A 153 16.25 2.60 -5.46
C GLU A 153 15.35 2.93 -4.24
N LYS A 154 14.46 3.89 -4.39
CA LYS A 154 13.67 4.52 -3.33
C LYS A 154 12.17 4.20 -3.37
N SER A 155 11.75 3.06 -3.88
CA SER A 155 10.35 2.64 -3.73
C SER A 155 10.07 2.24 -2.27
N ILE A 156 8.92 2.64 -1.70
CA ILE A 156 8.48 2.20 -0.35
C ILE A 156 8.41 0.66 -0.28
N PHE A 157 8.19 0.01 -1.41
CA PHE A 157 7.96 -1.43 -1.51
C PHE A 157 9.14 -2.22 -2.10
N ASN A 158 10.30 -1.61 -2.39
CA ASN A 158 11.49 -2.30 -2.89
C ASN A 158 12.68 -2.15 -1.93
N ARG A 159 13.35 -3.26 -1.67
CA ARG A 159 14.69 -3.32 -1.08
C ARG A 159 15.74 -3.12 -2.15
#